data_36cbed4782bda535ba8694cdd259fbf7
#
_entry.id   36cbed4782bda535ba8694cdd259fbf7
#
_cell.length_a   1.000
_cell.length_b   1.000
_cell.length_c   1.000
_cell.angle_alpha   90.00
_cell.angle_beta   90.00
_cell.angle_gamma   90.00
#
_symmetry.space_group_name_H-M   'P 1'
#
loop_
_entity.id
_entity.type
_entity.pdbx_description
1 polymer ?
#
loop_
_entity_poly.entity_id
_entity_poly.type
_entity_poly.pdbx_seq_one_letter_code
_entity_poly.pdbx_strand_id
1 'polypeptide(L)'
;FDTFSYNLDVGHLLGMDFWPVRPKQMTVPELHAVIARAERGDPLVELDQKEPLAYELEIHRRRALPFAPVLFAAIGVPIALVSEHRGRNSGLLLVLLAAFAYYALGAIGVGIAESGRLAPALAHWMPNIIFACLAIALIRRARGTIPS
;
A
#
# COMPACT_ATOMS: atom_id res chain seq x y z
N PHE A 1 -26.20 21.28 -0.85
CA PHE A 1 -26.20 21.16 -2.32
C PHE A 1 -25.12 20.15 -2.69
N ASP A 2 -25.54 18.86 -2.79
CA ASP A 2 -24.68 17.78 -3.25
C ASP A 2 -24.45 17.98 -4.75
N THR A 3 -23.25 18.42 -5.12
CA THR A 3 -22.79 18.39 -6.50
C THR A 3 -22.49 16.93 -6.85
N PHE A 4 -23.52 16.23 -7.33
CA PHE A 4 -23.33 14.97 -8.04
C PHE A 4 -22.57 15.29 -9.33
N SER A 5 -21.27 15.21 -9.31
CA SER A 5 -20.46 15.18 -10.52
C SER A 5 -20.65 13.80 -11.16
N TYR A 6 -21.65 13.67 -12.01
CA TYR A 6 -21.68 12.60 -12.99
C TYR A 6 -20.47 12.81 -13.90
N ASN A 7 -19.41 12.05 -13.69
CA ASN A 7 -18.41 11.82 -14.70
C ASN A 7 -19.09 11.03 -15.82
N LEU A 8 -19.80 11.75 -16.70
CA LEU A 8 -20.19 11.20 -17.98
C LEU A 8 -18.91 10.92 -18.73
N ASP A 9 -18.54 9.65 -18.82
CA ASP A 9 -17.44 9.17 -19.64
C ASP A 9 -17.83 9.35 -21.13
N VAL A 10 -17.76 10.60 -21.57
CA VAL A 10 -18.07 11.03 -22.94
C VAL A 10 -17.06 10.42 -23.92
N GLY A 11 -15.87 10.02 -23.43
CA GLY A 11 -14.84 9.33 -24.21
C GLY A 11 -15.33 7.99 -24.76
N HIS A 12 -16.07 7.23 -23.96
CA HIS A 12 -16.64 5.94 -24.37
C HIS A 12 -17.74 6.07 -25.43
N LEU A 13 -18.48 7.20 -25.45
CA LEU A 13 -19.51 7.50 -26.43
C LEU A 13 -18.94 8.02 -27.75
N LEU A 14 -17.77 8.62 -27.75
CA LEU A 14 -17.13 9.20 -28.93
C LEU A 14 -16.03 8.33 -29.53
N GLY A 15 -15.77 7.12 -28.99
CA GLY A 15 -14.69 6.26 -29.42
C GLY A 15 -13.30 6.88 -29.25
N MET A 16 -13.20 7.93 -28.43
CA MET A 16 -11.96 8.61 -28.08
C MET A 16 -11.43 8.07 -26.77
N ASP A 17 -10.76 6.90 -26.79
CA ASP A 17 -9.99 6.36 -25.66
C ASP A 17 -8.71 7.19 -25.37
N PHE A 18 -8.79 8.50 -25.58
CA PHE A 18 -7.65 9.42 -25.47
C PHE A 18 -7.51 10.15 -24.14
N TRP A 19 -8.13 9.65 -23.07
CA TRP A 19 -7.90 10.26 -21.76
C TRP A 19 -6.87 9.44 -20.99
N PRO A 20 -5.73 10.03 -20.53
CA PRO A 20 -4.81 9.34 -19.65
C PRO A 20 -5.50 9.14 -18.29
N VAL A 21 -6.25 8.04 -18.17
CA VAL A 21 -6.88 7.66 -16.90
C VAL A 21 -5.75 7.32 -15.93
N ARG A 22 -5.63 8.13 -14.88
CA ARG A 22 -4.56 7.95 -13.89
C ARG A 22 -4.69 6.56 -13.24
N PRO A 23 -3.60 5.82 -12.99
CA PRO A 23 -3.63 4.47 -12.41
C PRO A 23 -4.47 4.37 -11.13
N LYS A 24 -4.54 5.45 -10.35
CA LYS A 24 -5.33 5.54 -9.12
C LYS A 24 -6.85 5.47 -9.31
N GLN A 25 -7.34 5.78 -10.51
CA GLN A 25 -8.79 5.81 -10.85
C GLN A 25 -9.26 4.50 -11.49
N MET A 26 -8.34 3.65 -11.93
CA MET A 26 -8.64 2.36 -12.57
C MET A 26 -8.90 1.26 -11.56
N THR A 27 -9.73 0.29 -11.92
CA THR A 27 -9.88 -0.95 -11.17
C THR A 27 -8.70 -1.89 -11.39
N VAL A 28 -8.49 -2.87 -10.50
CA VAL A 28 -7.38 -3.83 -10.65
C VAL A 28 -7.41 -4.59 -11.99
N PRO A 29 -8.57 -5.08 -12.49
CA PRO A 29 -8.64 -5.70 -13.81
C PRO A 29 -8.28 -4.75 -14.95
N GLU A 30 -8.68 -3.49 -14.88
CA GLU A 30 -8.33 -2.48 -15.89
C GLU A 30 -6.82 -2.21 -15.89
N LEU A 31 -6.18 -2.10 -14.72
CA LEU A 31 -4.73 -1.96 -14.60
C LEU A 31 -3.99 -3.13 -15.28
N HIS A 32 -4.44 -4.37 -15.04
CA HIS A 32 -3.86 -5.54 -15.72
C HIS A 32 -4.10 -5.52 -17.22
N ALA A 33 -5.28 -5.07 -17.66
CA ALA A 33 -5.59 -4.98 -19.09
C ALA A 33 -4.69 -3.96 -19.81
N VAL A 34 -4.40 -2.81 -19.17
CA VAL A 34 -3.50 -1.79 -19.74
C VAL A 34 -2.08 -2.32 -19.85
N ILE A 35 -1.54 -2.96 -18.80
CA ILE A 35 -0.21 -3.57 -18.82
C ILE A 35 -0.12 -4.62 -19.93
N ALA A 36 -1.11 -5.51 -20.03
CA ALA A 36 -1.13 -6.56 -21.05
C ALA A 36 -1.28 -6.03 -22.49
N ARG A 37 -1.89 -4.86 -22.70
CA ARG A 37 -1.95 -4.19 -24.02
C ARG A 37 -0.61 -3.54 -24.34
N ALA A 38 0.02 -2.88 -23.36
CA ALA A 38 1.35 -2.28 -23.53
C ALA A 38 2.40 -3.33 -23.89
N GLU A 39 2.39 -4.50 -23.23
CA GLU A 39 3.29 -5.62 -23.54
C GLU A 39 3.09 -6.18 -24.95
N ARG A 40 1.87 -6.09 -25.49
CA ARG A 40 1.56 -6.50 -26.87
C ARG A 40 1.92 -5.46 -27.93
N GLY A 41 2.41 -4.30 -27.51
CA GLY A 41 2.76 -3.21 -28.43
C GLY A 41 1.53 -2.56 -29.08
N ASP A 42 0.39 -2.50 -28.40
CA ASP A 42 -0.84 -1.85 -28.89
C ASP A 42 -0.57 -0.35 -29.09
N PRO A 43 -0.66 0.18 -30.33
CA PRO A 43 -0.37 1.58 -30.61
C PRO A 43 -1.34 2.56 -29.95
N LEU A 44 -2.47 2.08 -29.40
CA LEU A 44 -3.41 2.89 -28.65
C LEU A 44 -2.99 3.08 -27.18
N VAL A 45 -1.99 2.34 -26.71
CA VAL A 45 -1.45 2.39 -25.36
C VAL A 45 0.04 2.75 -25.46
N GLU A 46 0.31 4.00 -25.80
CA GLU A 46 1.67 4.54 -25.80
C GLU A 46 2.04 4.94 -24.37
N LEU A 47 2.48 3.96 -23.57
CA LEU A 47 2.98 4.20 -22.22
C LEU A 47 4.43 4.69 -22.32
N ASP A 48 4.73 5.85 -21.72
CA ASP A 48 6.12 6.26 -21.50
C ASP A 48 6.83 5.18 -20.65
N GLN A 49 8.16 5.05 -20.80
CA GLN A 49 8.97 3.97 -20.17
C GLN A 49 8.76 3.83 -18.63
N LYS A 50 8.27 4.87 -17.98
CA LYS A 50 8.00 4.86 -16.52
C LYS A 50 6.56 4.54 -16.14
N GLU A 51 5.62 4.58 -17.07
CA GLU A 51 4.21 4.37 -16.78
C GLU A 51 3.86 2.92 -16.37
N PRO A 52 4.41 1.85 -17.01
CA PRO A 52 4.14 0.48 -16.57
C PRO A 52 4.45 0.25 -15.09
N LEU A 53 5.53 0.84 -14.59
CA LEU A 53 5.92 0.77 -13.19
C LEU A 53 4.87 1.40 -12.26
N ALA A 54 4.28 2.52 -12.66
CA ALA A 54 3.23 3.19 -11.86
C ALA A 54 1.97 2.32 -11.74
N TYR A 55 1.60 1.59 -12.79
CA TYR A 55 0.47 0.65 -12.78
C TYR A 55 0.75 -0.55 -11.89
N GLU A 56 1.94 -1.15 -11.97
CA GLU A 56 2.34 -2.26 -11.11
C GLU A 56 2.39 -1.85 -9.63
N LEU A 57 2.96 -0.69 -9.32
CA LEU A 57 2.99 -0.14 -7.96
C LEU A 57 1.57 0.04 -7.40
N GLU A 58 0.63 0.54 -8.20
CA GLU A 58 -0.75 0.71 -7.76
C GLU A 58 -1.46 -0.63 -7.48
N ILE A 59 -1.22 -1.66 -8.28
CA ILE A 59 -1.75 -3.01 -8.06
C ILE A 59 -1.24 -3.57 -6.73
N HIS A 60 0.06 -3.51 -6.50
CA HIS A 60 0.66 -4.01 -5.26
C HIS A 60 0.25 -3.19 -4.04
N ARG A 61 0.08 -1.88 -4.17
CA ARG A 61 -0.45 -1.00 -3.12
C ARG A 61 -1.83 -1.44 -2.66
N ARG A 62 -2.75 -1.68 -3.60
CA ARG A 62 -4.12 -2.11 -3.27
C ARG A 62 -4.19 -3.49 -2.64
N ARG A 63 -3.28 -4.38 -3.00
CA ARG A 63 -3.18 -5.71 -2.39
C ARG A 63 -2.54 -5.68 -1.01
N ALA A 64 -1.57 -4.82 -0.78
CA ALA A 64 -0.84 -4.72 0.49
C ALA A 64 -1.60 -3.93 1.57
N LEU A 65 -2.37 -2.90 1.19
CA LEU A 65 -3.08 -2.00 2.10
C LEU A 65 -4.04 -2.70 3.10
N PRO A 66 -4.84 -3.71 2.70
CA PRO A 66 -5.76 -4.38 3.63
C PRO A 66 -5.07 -5.12 4.79
N PHE A 67 -3.78 -5.45 4.65
CA PHE A 67 -3.02 -6.12 5.71
C PHE A 67 -2.56 -5.16 6.81
N ALA A 68 -2.43 -3.87 6.52
CA ALA A 68 -1.95 -2.87 7.48
C ALA A 68 -2.79 -2.82 8.77
N PRO A 69 -4.14 -2.75 8.75
CA PRO A 69 -4.94 -2.74 9.97
C PRO A 69 -4.74 -3.99 10.83
N VAL A 70 -4.59 -5.15 10.22
CA VAL A 70 -4.35 -6.42 10.92
C VAL A 70 -3.00 -6.40 11.62
N LEU A 71 -1.96 -5.90 10.94
CA LEU A 71 -0.62 -5.77 11.51
C LEU A 71 -0.58 -4.76 12.66
N PHE A 72 -1.27 -3.62 12.52
CA PHE A 72 -1.37 -2.64 13.59
C PHE A 72 -2.13 -3.19 14.81
N ALA A 73 -3.18 -3.96 14.61
CA ALA A 73 -3.87 -4.63 15.70
C ALA A 73 -2.95 -5.66 16.40
N ALA A 74 -2.22 -6.47 15.61
CA ALA A 74 -1.29 -7.47 16.14
C ALA A 74 -0.12 -6.87 16.94
N ILE A 75 0.34 -5.67 16.59
CA ILE A 75 1.39 -4.94 17.32
C ILE A 75 0.78 -4.16 18.50
N GLY A 76 -0.40 -3.60 18.34
CA GLY A 76 -1.06 -2.77 19.34
C GLY A 76 -1.36 -3.52 20.63
N VAL A 77 -1.80 -4.78 20.53
CA VAL A 77 -2.10 -5.61 21.72
C VAL A 77 -0.88 -5.78 22.62
N PRO A 78 0.28 -6.30 22.17
CA PRO A 78 1.44 -6.42 23.06
C PRO A 78 1.99 -5.07 23.54
N ILE A 79 1.90 -4.01 22.72
CA ILE A 79 2.28 -2.66 23.15
C ILE A 79 1.38 -2.19 24.29
N ALA A 80 0.06 -2.39 24.21
CA ALA A 80 -0.88 -2.02 25.26
C ALA A 80 -0.55 -2.72 26.58
N LEU A 81 -0.30 -4.03 26.54
CA LEU A 81 0.05 -4.82 27.72
C LEU A 81 1.35 -4.36 28.40
N VAL A 82 2.36 -3.98 27.63
CA VAL A 82 3.64 -3.48 28.17
C VAL A 82 3.52 -2.03 28.65
N SER A 83 2.59 -1.25 28.10
CA SER A 83 2.43 0.18 28.40
C SER A 83 1.61 0.46 29.66
N GLU A 84 0.92 -0.51 30.24
CA GLU A 84 0.14 -0.34 31.47
C GLU A 84 0.94 0.27 32.62
N HIS A 85 2.24 -0.02 32.70
CA HIS A 85 3.15 0.48 33.71
C HIS A 85 3.80 1.85 33.39
N ARG A 86 3.62 2.37 32.16
CA ARG A 86 4.31 3.58 31.68
C ARG A 86 3.42 4.81 31.49
N GLY A 87 2.13 4.72 31.85
CA GLY A 87 1.16 5.80 31.68
C GLY A 87 0.45 5.79 30.30
N ARG A 88 -0.81 6.23 30.32
CA ARG A 88 -1.76 6.14 29.18
C ARG A 88 -1.28 6.81 27.89
N ASN A 89 -0.42 7.83 27.98
CA ASN A 89 0.07 8.58 26.81
C ASN A 89 1.21 7.87 26.07
N SER A 90 1.98 7.01 26.73
CA SER A 90 3.11 6.31 26.11
C SER A 90 2.68 5.25 25.09
N GLY A 91 1.57 4.56 25.34
CA GLY A 91 1.00 3.58 24.40
C GLY A 91 0.53 4.24 23.11
N LEU A 92 -0.17 5.39 23.20
CA LEU A 92 -0.62 6.16 22.04
C LEU A 92 0.57 6.64 21.20
N LEU A 93 1.60 7.17 21.83
CA LEU A 93 2.81 7.64 21.14
C LEU A 93 3.51 6.50 20.40
N LEU A 94 3.60 5.31 21.01
CA LEU A 94 4.22 4.14 20.36
C LEU A 94 3.43 3.67 19.14
N VAL A 95 2.10 3.65 19.22
CA VAL A 95 1.26 3.28 18.07
C VAL A 95 1.38 4.32 16.95
N LEU A 96 1.42 5.62 17.28
CA LEU A 96 1.60 6.69 16.31
C LEU A 96 2.99 6.60 15.62
N LEU A 97 4.03 6.32 16.40
CA LEU A 97 5.38 6.12 15.88
C LEU A 97 5.46 4.89 14.97
N ALA A 98 4.79 3.79 15.34
CA ALA A 98 4.70 2.60 14.50
C ALA A 98 4.00 2.90 13.17
N ALA A 99 2.86 3.64 13.21
CA ALA A 99 2.16 4.05 12.00
C ALA A 99 3.06 4.93 11.11
N PHE A 100 3.73 5.91 11.69
CA PHE A 100 4.68 6.76 10.95
C PHE A 100 5.79 5.91 10.30
N ALA A 101 6.40 5.00 11.06
CA ALA A 101 7.46 4.12 10.54
C ALA A 101 6.96 3.23 9.40
N TYR A 102 5.74 2.69 9.50
CA TYR A 102 5.13 1.89 8.44
C TYR A 102 4.99 2.68 7.13
N TYR A 103 4.40 3.89 7.20
CA TYR A 103 4.22 4.73 6.01
C TYR A 103 5.56 5.25 5.46
N ALA A 104 6.51 5.58 6.33
CA ALA A 104 7.86 6.00 5.92
C ALA A 104 8.59 4.88 5.17
N LEU A 105 8.53 3.64 5.66
CA LEU A 105 9.11 2.48 4.98
C LEU A 105 8.46 2.25 3.61
N GLY A 106 7.13 2.39 3.51
CA GLY A 106 6.42 2.30 2.24
C GLY A 106 6.85 3.38 1.24
N ALA A 107 6.96 4.63 1.70
CA ALA A 107 7.40 5.74 0.84
C ALA A 107 8.84 5.56 0.35
N ILE A 108 9.75 5.13 1.23
CA ILE A 108 11.13 4.81 0.86
C ILE A 108 11.17 3.67 -0.16
N GLY A 109 10.39 2.60 0.08
CA GLY A 109 10.30 1.46 -0.84
C GLY A 109 9.85 1.87 -2.23
N VAL A 110 8.82 2.72 -2.33
CA VAL A 110 8.32 3.27 -3.61
C VAL A 110 9.40 4.10 -4.29
N GLY A 111 10.08 5.01 -3.58
CA GLY A 111 11.15 5.83 -4.16
C GLY A 111 12.33 4.99 -4.69
N ILE A 112 12.67 3.88 -4.02
CA ILE A 112 13.70 2.95 -4.51
C ILE A 112 13.19 2.18 -5.74
N ALA A 113 11.91 1.78 -5.76
CA ALA A 113 11.33 1.11 -6.93
C ALA A 113 11.26 2.03 -8.15
N GLU A 114 10.90 3.31 -7.97
CA GLU A 114 10.90 4.32 -9.03
C GLU A 114 12.31 4.57 -9.61
N SER A 115 13.36 4.34 -8.83
CA SER A 115 14.74 4.37 -9.31
C SER A 115 15.19 3.09 -10.04
N GLY A 116 14.31 2.10 -10.19
CA GLY A 116 14.58 0.82 -10.85
C GLY A 116 15.42 -0.17 -10.03
N ARG A 117 15.69 0.13 -8.75
CA ARG A 117 16.54 -0.70 -7.87
C ARG A 117 15.76 -1.74 -7.07
N LEU A 118 14.45 -1.64 -7.01
CA LEU A 118 13.59 -2.52 -6.23
C LEU A 118 12.38 -2.93 -7.06
N ALA A 119 12.00 -4.21 -6.99
CA ALA A 119 10.77 -4.68 -7.64
C ALA A 119 9.53 -4.02 -7.01
N PRO A 120 8.52 -3.62 -7.80
CA PRO A 120 7.28 -2.98 -7.32
C PRO A 120 6.57 -3.75 -6.22
N ALA A 121 6.57 -5.07 -6.32
CA ALA A 121 6.02 -5.95 -5.30
C ALA A 121 6.71 -5.73 -3.95
N LEU A 122 8.04 -5.74 -3.92
CA LEU A 122 8.80 -5.59 -2.68
C LEU A 122 8.59 -4.22 -2.04
N ALA A 123 8.44 -3.16 -2.84
CA ALA A 123 8.21 -1.81 -2.34
C ALA A 123 6.99 -1.71 -1.40
N HIS A 124 5.91 -2.42 -1.72
CA HIS A 124 4.67 -2.38 -0.94
C HIS A 124 4.53 -3.52 0.08
N TRP A 125 5.20 -4.66 -0.14
CA TRP A 125 5.14 -5.80 0.78
C TRP A 125 6.19 -5.74 1.89
N MET A 126 7.32 -5.04 1.66
CA MET A 126 8.40 -4.92 2.63
C MET A 126 7.95 -4.37 4.00
N PRO A 127 7.16 -3.27 4.09
CA PRO A 127 6.63 -2.81 5.37
C PRO A 127 5.78 -3.87 6.07
N ASN A 128 4.92 -4.57 5.33
CA ASN A 128 4.08 -5.63 5.87
C ASN A 128 4.90 -6.78 6.46
N ILE A 129 5.95 -7.21 5.77
CA ILE A 129 6.85 -8.28 6.23
C ILE A 129 7.58 -7.85 7.50
N ILE A 130 8.16 -6.65 7.52
CA ILE A 130 8.88 -6.11 8.68
C ILE A 130 7.94 -6.04 9.89
N PHE A 131 6.73 -5.51 9.70
CA PHE A 131 5.76 -5.37 10.78
C PHE A 131 5.18 -6.71 11.23
N ALA A 132 5.01 -7.69 10.33
CA ALA A 132 4.64 -9.05 10.70
C ALA A 132 5.72 -9.72 11.58
N CYS A 133 6.99 -9.60 11.20
CA CYS A 133 8.11 -10.10 12.00
C CYS A 133 8.16 -9.43 13.38
N LEU A 134 7.96 -8.11 13.42
CA LEU A 134 7.91 -7.34 14.67
C LEU A 134 6.74 -7.78 15.56
N ALA A 135 5.55 -7.97 14.99
CA ALA A 135 4.38 -8.47 15.71
C ALA A 135 4.64 -9.85 16.33
N ILE A 136 5.20 -10.77 15.55
CA ILE A 136 5.56 -12.11 16.04
C ILE A 136 6.58 -12.02 17.18
N ALA A 137 7.61 -11.19 17.04
CA ALA A 137 8.64 -11.03 18.07
C ALA A 137 8.05 -10.46 19.38
N LEU A 138 7.17 -9.46 19.29
CA LEU A 138 6.50 -8.86 20.45
C LEU A 138 5.56 -9.86 21.14
N ILE A 139 4.76 -10.60 20.37
CA ILE A 139 3.86 -11.64 20.92
C ILE A 139 4.64 -12.75 21.63
N ARG A 140 5.73 -13.22 21.02
CA ARG A 140 6.59 -14.24 21.66
C ARG A 140 7.20 -13.73 22.98
N ARG A 141 7.65 -12.48 22.99
CA ARG A 141 8.20 -11.84 24.20
C ARG A 141 7.15 -11.70 25.30
N ALA A 142 5.92 -11.25 24.95
CA ALA A 142 4.83 -11.11 25.88
C ALA A 142 4.42 -12.46 26.52
N ARG A 143 4.41 -13.55 25.75
CA ARG A 143 4.10 -14.90 26.26
C ARG A 143 5.16 -15.42 27.24
N GLY A 144 6.43 -15.09 27.05
CA GLY A 144 7.52 -15.49 27.95
C GLY A 144 7.55 -14.75 29.28
N THR A 145 6.74 -13.70 29.44
CA THR A 145 6.68 -12.87 30.66
C THR A 145 5.51 -13.24 31.58
N ILE A 146 4.61 -14.16 31.15
CA ILE A 146 3.50 -14.64 31.97
C ILE A 146 4.01 -15.86 32.76
N PRO A 147 4.25 -15.74 34.09
CA PRO A 147 4.60 -16.91 34.92
C PRO A 147 3.37 -17.83 35.00
N SER A 148 3.60 -19.12 34.81
CA SER A 148 2.61 -20.19 35.00
C SER A 148 2.20 -20.32 36.44
#